data_e87af2499bb7682ae5a751284a14319d
#
_entry.id   e87af2499bb7682ae5a751284a14319d
#
_cell.length_a   1.000
_cell.length_b   1.000
_cell.length_c   1.000
_cell.angle_alpha   90.00
_cell.angle_beta   90.00
_cell.angle_gamma   90.00
#
_symmetry.space_group_name_H-M   'P 1'
#
loop_
_entity.id
_entity.type
_entity.pdbx_description
1 polymer ?
#
loop_
_entity_poly.entity_id
_entity_poly.type
_entity_poly.pdbx_seq_one_letter_code
_entity_poly.pdbx_strand_id
1 'polypeptide(L)'
;MTFLQSDTDVVQAYLEFRERIVGLIREIPESQASLPVPLCPNWEVSGLISHIVGVPEDILAGRMEGVTTDAWTQAQVDRHEGESLSQLADALFATATEFDVLLPHIPSPINSQMMMDAVTHEHDLRHAVGRAGAQDSLAVDVALGWLLNMVEDKAPVRAQELVVSGVPRFELMRSLTGRRSVDQMKQLGLDGEQIKLLLQGTPLRVPTTAIEI
;
A
#
# COMPACT_ATOMS: atom_id res chain seq x y z
N MET A 1 17.37 -7.89 14.63
CA MET A 1 16.72 -9.03 13.91
C MET A 1 15.96 -8.42 12.75
N THR A 2 16.07 -8.92 11.53
CA THR A 2 15.28 -8.34 10.43
C THR A 2 13.89 -8.96 10.39
N PHE A 3 12.88 -8.14 10.12
CA PHE A 3 11.49 -8.56 9.88
C PHE A 3 11.18 -8.69 8.39
N LEU A 4 12.11 -8.26 7.53
CA LEU A 4 11.93 -8.30 6.08
C LEU A 4 11.76 -9.74 5.60
N GLN A 5 10.81 -9.93 4.69
CA GLN A 5 10.63 -11.18 3.96
C GLN A 5 11.75 -11.35 2.91
N SER A 6 11.93 -12.56 2.40
CA SER A 6 12.92 -12.82 1.36
C SER A 6 12.57 -12.07 0.05
N ASP A 7 13.58 -11.74 -0.77
CA ASP A 7 13.34 -11.12 -2.07
C ASP A 7 12.44 -12.00 -2.97
N THR A 8 12.54 -13.32 -2.84
CA THR A 8 11.66 -14.27 -3.55
C THR A 8 10.21 -14.11 -3.12
N ASP A 9 9.94 -13.96 -1.81
CA ASP A 9 8.59 -13.74 -1.29
C ASP A 9 8.04 -12.38 -1.75
N VAL A 10 8.89 -11.35 -1.81
CA VAL A 10 8.47 -10.03 -2.32
C VAL A 10 8.06 -10.11 -3.78
N VAL A 11 8.86 -10.80 -4.62
CA VAL A 11 8.53 -11.02 -6.04
C VAL A 11 7.20 -11.76 -6.16
N GLN A 12 7.03 -12.86 -5.46
CA GLN A 12 5.80 -13.64 -5.48
C GLN A 12 4.59 -12.79 -5.03
N ALA A 13 4.74 -12.05 -3.94
CA ALA A 13 3.70 -11.17 -3.41
C ALA A 13 3.24 -10.12 -4.43
N TYR A 14 4.19 -9.54 -5.19
CA TYR A 14 3.85 -8.53 -6.20
C TYR A 14 3.15 -9.13 -7.41
N LEU A 15 3.58 -10.30 -7.88
CA LEU A 15 2.92 -10.99 -9.00
C LEU A 15 1.46 -11.33 -8.65
N GLU A 16 1.23 -11.90 -7.47
CA GLU A 16 -0.11 -12.21 -6.96
C GLU A 16 -0.95 -10.93 -6.73
N PHE A 17 -0.34 -9.87 -6.21
CA PHE A 17 -1.00 -8.58 -6.05
C PHE A 17 -1.46 -8.03 -7.39
N ARG A 18 -0.59 -7.97 -8.41
CA ARG A 18 -0.95 -7.44 -9.73
C ARG A 18 -2.09 -8.25 -10.37
N GLU A 19 -2.06 -9.58 -10.29
CA GLU A 19 -3.17 -10.40 -10.79
C GLU A 19 -4.49 -10.07 -10.10
N ARG A 20 -4.47 -9.97 -8.76
CA ARG A 20 -5.67 -9.67 -7.97
C ARG A 20 -6.21 -8.28 -8.24
N ILE A 21 -5.33 -7.26 -8.30
CA ILE A 21 -5.76 -5.87 -8.45
C ILE A 21 -6.28 -5.60 -9.86
N VAL A 22 -5.64 -6.15 -10.90
CA VAL A 22 -6.14 -6.06 -12.27
C VAL A 22 -7.52 -6.71 -12.39
N GLY A 23 -7.70 -7.89 -11.79
CA GLY A 23 -9.00 -8.57 -11.73
C GLY A 23 -10.06 -7.71 -11.03
N LEU A 24 -9.72 -7.14 -9.86
CA LEU A 24 -10.61 -6.25 -9.12
C LEU A 24 -11.01 -5.03 -9.94
N ILE A 25 -10.04 -4.33 -10.55
CA ILE A 25 -10.31 -3.11 -11.34
C ILE A 25 -11.27 -3.41 -12.49
N ARG A 26 -11.10 -4.53 -13.20
CA ARG A 26 -11.97 -4.94 -14.30
C ARG A 26 -13.41 -5.26 -13.86
N GLU A 27 -13.63 -5.57 -12.60
CA GLU A 27 -14.96 -5.83 -12.04
C GLU A 27 -15.64 -4.57 -11.49
N ILE A 28 -14.91 -3.46 -11.31
CA ILE A 28 -15.48 -2.18 -10.82
C ILE A 28 -16.23 -1.52 -11.96
N PRO A 29 -17.53 -1.21 -11.79
CA PRO A 29 -18.29 -0.43 -12.78
C PRO A 29 -17.65 0.96 -13.00
N GLU A 30 -17.58 1.43 -14.25
CA GLU A 30 -17.02 2.74 -14.59
C GLU A 30 -17.69 3.89 -13.82
N SER A 31 -18.97 3.74 -13.48
CA SER A 31 -19.70 4.71 -12.64
C SER A 31 -19.14 4.89 -11.22
N GLN A 32 -18.23 4.01 -10.78
CA GLN A 32 -17.54 4.10 -9.48
C GLN A 32 -16.16 4.78 -9.60
N ALA A 33 -15.69 5.12 -10.79
CA ALA A 33 -14.39 5.76 -11.00
C ALA A 33 -14.22 7.07 -10.21
N SER A 34 -15.31 7.83 -10.03
CA SER A 34 -15.34 9.09 -9.29
C SER A 34 -15.75 8.95 -7.81
N LEU A 35 -15.84 7.73 -7.27
CA LEU A 35 -16.07 7.57 -5.84
C LEU A 35 -14.85 8.09 -5.06
N PRO A 36 -15.08 8.85 -3.97
CA PRO A 36 -13.97 9.29 -3.11
C PRO A 36 -13.33 8.08 -2.41
N VAL A 37 -12.03 8.13 -2.24
CA VAL A 37 -11.28 7.14 -1.44
C VAL A 37 -11.12 7.66 -0.01
N PRO A 38 -11.87 7.15 0.98
CA PRO A 38 -11.91 7.74 2.33
C PRO A 38 -10.53 7.80 3.01
N LEU A 39 -9.65 6.85 2.69
CA LEU A 39 -8.30 6.72 3.27
C LEU A 39 -7.23 7.49 2.47
N CYS A 40 -7.59 8.01 1.29
CA CYS A 40 -6.78 8.88 0.45
C CYS A 40 -7.64 10.08 -0.01
N PRO A 41 -7.96 11.03 0.89
CA PRO A 41 -9.03 12.02 0.68
C PRO A 41 -8.80 12.98 -0.48
N ASN A 42 -7.62 13.02 -1.05
CA ASN A 42 -7.30 13.83 -2.23
C ASN A 42 -7.59 13.09 -3.54
N TRP A 43 -7.96 11.82 -3.49
CA TRP A 43 -8.15 10.99 -4.67
C TRP A 43 -9.56 10.39 -4.75
N GLU A 44 -10.01 10.23 -5.98
CA GLU A 44 -11.08 9.35 -6.36
C GLU A 44 -10.52 7.96 -6.71
N VAL A 45 -11.38 6.98 -6.93
CA VAL A 45 -11.00 5.61 -7.30
C VAL A 45 -10.08 5.60 -8.53
N SER A 46 -10.40 6.36 -9.58
CA SER A 46 -9.55 6.48 -10.78
C SER A 46 -8.16 7.01 -10.45
N GLY A 47 -8.05 8.05 -9.63
CA GLY A 47 -6.77 8.62 -9.21
C GLY A 47 -5.93 7.65 -8.39
N LEU A 48 -6.54 6.91 -7.47
CA LEU A 48 -5.85 5.86 -6.71
C LEU A 48 -5.31 4.76 -7.63
N ILE A 49 -6.12 4.30 -8.60
CA ILE A 49 -5.69 3.29 -9.57
C ILE A 49 -4.58 3.84 -10.46
N SER A 50 -4.67 5.11 -10.90
CA SER A 50 -3.61 5.77 -11.67
C SER A 50 -2.28 5.79 -10.93
N HIS A 51 -2.29 6.02 -9.61
CA HIS A 51 -1.09 5.91 -8.78
C HIS A 51 -0.56 4.46 -8.76
N ILE A 52 -1.41 3.46 -8.56
CA ILE A 52 -1.01 2.04 -8.58
C ILE A 52 -0.35 1.66 -9.93
N VAL A 53 -0.87 2.16 -11.05
CA VAL A 53 -0.28 1.97 -12.39
C VAL A 53 1.03 2.74 -12.53
N GLY A 54 1.05 3.98 -12.07
CA GLY A 54 2.17 4.90 -12.26
C GLY A 54 3.46 4.47 -11.54
N VAL A 55 3.37 3.74 -10.43
CA VAL A 55 4.56 3.28 -9.68
C VAL A 55 5.46 2.36 -10.53
N PRO A 56 4.98 1.22 -11.05
CA PRO A 56 5.83 0.38 -11.90
C PRO A 56 6.26 1.07 -13.20
N GLU A 57 5.42 1.93 -13.78
CA GLU A 57 5.80 2.73 -14.95
C GLU A 57 6.96 3.70 -14.66
N ASP A 58 6.94 4.36 -13.50
CA ASP A 58 7.99 5.29 -13.10
C ASP A 58 9.31 4.56 -12.82
N ILE A 59 9.24 3.39 -12.19
CA ILE A 59 10.41 2.54 -11.98
C ILE A 59 11.02 2.11 -13.33
N LEU A 60 10.20 1.61 -14.26
CA LEU A 60 10.65 1.20 -15.59
C LEU A 60 11.27 2.35 -16.39
N ALA A 61 10.69 3.54 -16.29
CA ALA A 61 11.16 4.73 -17.00
C ALA A 61 12.27 5.49 -16.26
N GLY A 62 12.67 5.07 -15.06
CA GLY A 62 13.67 5.76 -14.24
C GLY A 62 13.20 7.12 -13.69
N ARG A 63 11.91 7.39 -13.63
CA ARG A 63 11.33 8.65 -13.12
C ARG A 63 11.25 8.65 -11.58
N MET A 64 12.40 8.62 -10.91
CA MET A 64 12.51 8.47 -9.47
C MET A 64 12.83 9.76 -8.71
N GLU A 65 12.88 10.91 -9.40
CA GLU A 65 13.09 12.20 -8.73
C GLU A 65 11.89 12.56 -7.87
N GLY A 66 12.12 12.85 -6.60
CA GLY A 66 11.08 13.16 -5.64
C GLY A 66 10.20 11.98 -5.23
N VAL A 67 10.65 10.73 -5.45
CA VAL A 67 9.93 9.52 -5.02
C VAL A 67 9.40 9.66 -3.59
N THR A 68 8.17 9.20 -3.35
CA THR A 68 7.41 9.31 -2.09
C THR A 68 6.90 10.71 -1.71
N THR A 69 7.10 11.74 -2.56
CA THR A 69 6.48 13.06 -2.34
C THR A 69 5.10 13.16 -3.00
N ASP A 70 4.26 14.07 -2.49
CA ASP A 70 2.94 14.34 -3.07
C ASP A 70 3.03 14.77 -4.54
N ALA A 71 4.10 15.49 -4.94
CA ALA A 71 4.31 15.90 -6.31
C ALA A 71 4.62 14.71 -7.25
N TRP A 72 5.38 13.73 -6.78
CA TRP A 72 5.69 12.52 -7.53
C TRP A 72 4.43 11.66 -7.72
N THR A 73 3.64 11.46 -6.66
CA THR A 73 2.37 10.70 -6.75
C THR A 73 1.34 11.42 -7.62
N GLN A 74 1.26 12.76 -7.52
CA GLN A 74 0.33 13.54 -8.35
C GLN A 74 0.68 13.46 -9.85
N ALA A 75 1.97 13.46 -10.21
CA ALA A 75 2.40 13.30 -11.60
C ALA A 75 1.96 11.96 -12.22
N GLN A 76 1.82 10.90 -11.40
CA GLN A 76 1.28 9.61 -11.84
C GLN A 76 -0.22 9.71 -12.12
N VAL A 77 -0.97 10.37 -11.22
CA VAL A 77 -2.41 10.61 -11.41
C VAL A 77 -2.67 11.45 -12.65
N ASP A 78 -1.93 12.55 -12.83
CA ASP A 78 -2.10 13.47 -13.97
C ASP A 78 -1.79 12.78 -15.31
N ARG A 79 -0.87 11.83 -15.34
CA ARG A 79 -0.49 11.08 -16.55
C ARG A 79 -1.62 10.24 -17.10
N HIS A 80 -2.45 9.73 -16.24
CA HIS A 80 -3.59 8.86 -16.57
C HIS A 80 -4.94 9.60 -16.53
N GLU A 81 -4.92 10.94 -16.52
CA GLU A 81 -6.15 11.74 -16.51
C GLU A 81 -7.03 11.41 -17.72
N GLY A 82 -8.29 11.11 -17.46
CA GLY A 82 -9.29 10.79 -18.49
C GLY A 82 -9.28 9.35 -18.99
N GLU A 83 -8.40 8.49 -18.49
CA GLU A 83 -8.45 7.06 -18.81
C GLU A 83 -9.58 6.36 -18.05
N SER A 84 -10.23 5.40 -18.71
CA SER A 84 -11.23 4.53 -18.08
C SER A 84 -10.58 3.51 -17.15
N LEU A 85 -11.35 2.95 -16.21
CA LEU A 85 -10.87 1.88 -15.33
C LEU A 85 -10.33 0.67 -16.11
N SER A 86 -10.96 0.35 -17.25
CA SER A 86 -10.46 -0.73 -18.14
C SER A 86 -9.11 -0.40 -18.74
N GLN A 87 -8.88 0.85 -19.17
CA GLN A 87 -7.60 1.29 -19.71
C GLN A 87 -6.50 1.25 -18.64
N LEU A 88 -6.81 1.69 -17.43
CA LEU A 88 -5.90 1.62 -16.29
C LEU A 88 -5.54 0.16 -15.94
N ALA A 89 -6.52 -0.76 -15.95
CA ALA A 89 -6.26 -2.18 -15.73
C ALA A 89 -5.34 -2.78 -16.81
N ASP A 90 -5.56 -2.41 -18.07
CA ASP A 90 -4.75 -2.87 -19.19
C ASP A 90 -3.33 -2.27 -19.14
N ALA A 91 -3.19 -1.00 -18.73
CA ALA A 91 -1.89 -0.37 -18.54
C ALA A 91 -1.08 -1.08 -17.43
N LEU A 92 -1.70 -1.33 -16.26
CA LEU A 92 -1.05 -2.09 -15.19
C LEU A 92 -0.65 -3.50 -15.63
N PHE A 93 -1.54 -4.19 -16.34
CA PHE A 93 -1.24 -5.53 -16.87
C PHE A 93 -0.08 -5.51 -17.85
N ALA A 94 0.01 -4.49 -18.70
CA ALA A 94 1.07 -4.35 -19.72
C ALA A 94 2.45 -4.16 -19.09
N THR A 95 2.56 -3.60 -17.89
CA THR A 95 3.86 -3.45 -17.19
C THR A 95 4.54 -4.79 -16.93
N ALA A 96 3.77 -5.89 -16.87
CA ALA A 96 4.29 -7.22 -16.58
C ALA A 96 5.48 -7.62 -17.45
N THR A 97 5.43 -7.30 -18.76
CA THR A 97 6.45 -7.73 -19.72
C THR A 97 7.87 -7.30 -19.35
N GLU A 98 8.02 -6.08 -18.83
CA GLU A 98 9.32 -5.54 -18.47
C GLU A 98 9.54 -5.55 -16.95
N PHE A 99 8.49 -5.27 -16.18
CA PHE A 99 8.60 -5.16 -14.74
C PHE A 99 8.92 -6.48 -14.06
N ASP A 100 8.41 -7.62 -14.54
CA ASP A 100 8.70 -8.93 -13.98
C ASP A 100 10.16 -9.35 -14.17
N VAL A 101 10.80 -8.83 -15.20
CA VAL A 101 12.25 -9.02 -15.42
C VAL A 101 13.06 -8.13 -14.47
N LEU A 102 12.60 -6.90 -14.21
CA LEU A 102 13.30 -5.96 -13.33
C LEU A 102 13.11 -6.26 -11.84
N LEU A 103 11.90 -6.68 -11.45
CA LEU A 103 11.49 -6.84 -10.06
C LEU A 103 12.45 -7.65 -9.19
N PRO A 104 13.02 -8.81 -9.63
CA PRO A 104 13.99 -9.57 -8.86
C PRO A 104 15.31 -8.83 -8.60
N HIS A 105 15.55 -7.73 -9.30
CA HIS A 105 16.76 -6.90 -9.19
C HIS A 105 16.56 -5.63 -8.34
N ILE A 106 15.34 -5.37 -7.90
CA ILE A 106 15.07 -4.27 -6.96
C ILE A 106 15.54 -4.72 -5.57
N PRO A 107 16.54 -4.02 -4.97
CA PRO A 107 17.13 -4.49 -3.71
C PRO A 107 16.22 -4.29 -2.52
N SER A 108 16.31 -5.19 -1.54
CA SER A 108 15.78 -4.98 -0.18
C SER A 108 16.49 -3.79 0.49
N PRO A 109 15.80 -2.94 1.27
CA PRO A 109 14.36 -2.99 1.62
C PRO A 109 13.44 -2.23 0.65
N ILE A 110 13.94 -1.71 -0.48
CA ILE A 110 13.18 -0.90 -1.44
C ILE A 110 12.04 -1.70 -2.06
N ASN A 111 12.31 -2.96 -2.44
CA ASN A 111 11.31 -3.87 -2.97
C ASN A 111 10.13 -4.10 -1.99
N SER A 112 10.45 -4.26 -0.69
CA SER A 112 9.44 -4.44 0.36
C SER A 112 8.66 -3.17 0.64
N GLN A 113 9.30 -1.98 0.53
CA GLN A 113 8.62 -0.69 0.63
C GLN A 113 7.63 -0.49 -0.50
N MET A 114 8.03 -0.81 -1.73
CA MET A 114 7.16 -0.77 -2.90
C MET A 114 5.95 -1.70 -2.72
N MET A 115 6.16 -2.91 -2.21
CA MET A 115 5.07 -3.84 -1.94
C MET A 115 4.14 -3.34 -0.82
N MET A 116 4.69 -2.69 0.21
CA MET A 116 3.90 -2.07 1.28
C MET A 116 2.97 -0.98 0.73
N ASP A 117 3.47 -0.13 -0.14
CA ASP A 117 2.68 0.90 -0.82
C ASP A 117 1.57 0.26 -1.66
N ALA A 118 1.90 -0.68 -2.53
CA ALA A 118 0.98 -1.37 -3.42
C ALA A 118 -0.18 -2.04 -2.67
N VAL A 119 0.11 -2.85 -1.63
CA VAL A 119 -0.94 -3.55 -0.87
C VAL A 119 -1.75 -2.60 0.02
N THR A 120 -1.15 -1.52 0.50
CA THR A 120 -1.89 -0.49 1.24
C THR A 120 -2.99 0.11 0.36
N HIS A 121 -2.65 0.45 -0.88
CA HIS A 121 -3.58 1.03 -1.85
C HIS A 121 -4.54 -0.02 -2.45
N GLU A 122 -4.16 -1.31 -2.55
CA GLU A 122 -5.13 -2.37 -2.83
C GLU A 122 -6.27 -2.35 -1.81
N HIS A 123 -5.94 -2.27 -0.52
CA HIS A 123 -6.95 -2.28 0.53
C HIS A 123 -7.70 -0.95 0.65
N ASP A 124 -7.08 0.18 0.28
CA ASP A 124 -7.78 1.47 0.19
C ASP A 124 -8.82 1.45 -0.94
N LEU A 125 -8.48 0.85 -2.10
CA LEU A 125 -9.41 0.63 -3.21
C LEU A 125 -10.55 -0.31 -2.80
N ARG A 126 -10.23 -1.48 -2.21
CA ARG A 126 -11.23 -2.45 -1.75
C ARG A 126 -12.24 -1.82 -0.78
N HIS A 127 -11.74 -0.98 0.12
CA HIS A 127 -12.59 -0.23 1.04
C HIS A 127 -13.52 0.74 0.30
N ALA A 128 -12.97 1.56 -0.61
CA ALA A 128 -13.74 2.56 -1.36
C ALA A 128 -14.88 1.95 -2.20
N VAL A 129 -14.66 0.76 -2.77
CA VAL A 129 -15.64 0.07 -3.62
C VAL A 129 -16.46 -1.02 -2.90
N GLY A 130 -16.29 -1.15 -1.58
CA GLY A 130 -17.04 -2.14 -0.77
C GLY A 130 -16.72 -3.61 -1.10
N ARG A 131 -15.48 -3.92 -1.49
CA ARG A 131 -15.01 -5.24 -1.91
C ARG A 131 -13.92 -5.79 -0.99
N ALA A 132 -14.26 -6.25 0.22
CA ALA A 132 -13.29 -6.88 1.12
C ALA A 132 -12.61 -8.12 0.49
N GLY A 133 -11.39 -8.44 0.95
CA GLY A 133 -10.63 -9.62 0.51
C GLY A 133 -9.12 -9.44 0.65
N ALA A 134 -8.35 -10.47 0.37
CA ALA A 134 -6.88 -10.50 0.34
C ALA A 134 -6.18 -10.09 1.65
N GLN A 135 -6.88 -10.12 2.80
CA GLN A 135 -6.33 -9.72 4.10
C GLN A 135 -5.24 -10.67 4.62
N ASP A 136 -5.25 -11.92 4.16
CA ASP A 136 -4.27 -12.97 4.51
C ASP A 136 -3.23 -13.20 3.39
N SER A 137 -3.08 -12.24 2.45
CA SER A 137 -2.14 -12.39 1.34
C SER A 137 -0.69 -12.25 1.78
N LEU A 138 0.22 -12.88 1.02
CA LEU A 138 1.67 -12.72 1.21
C LEU A 138 2.10 -11.24 1.13
N ALA A 139 1.39 -10.42 0.35
CA ALA A 139 1.63 -8.98 0.26
C ALA A 139 1.45 -8.26 1.61
N VAL A 140 0.47 -8.68 2.41
CA VAL A 140 0.28 -8.16 3.79
C VAL A 140 1.47 -8.55 4.68
N ASP A 141 2.01 -9.75 4.55
CA ASP A 141 3.18 -10.19 5.32
C ASP A 141 4.43 -9.42 4.94
N VAL A 142 4.65 -9.19 3.64
CA VAL A 142 5.78 -8.38 3.15
C VAL A 142 5.69 -6.95 3.66
N ALA A 143 4.51 -6.34 3.54
CA ALA A 143 4.26 -4.97 4.02
C ALA A 143 4.48 -4.85 5.53
N LEU A 144 3.92 -5.77 6.31
CA LEU A 144 4.08 -5.79 7.76
C LEU A 144 5.55 -5.97 8.14
N GLY A 145 6.29 -6.84 7.45
CA GLY A 145 7.71 -7.04 7.66
C GLY A 145 8.51 -5.74 7.48
N TRP A 146 8.24 -4.98 6.40
CA TRP A 146 8.88 -3.68 6.16
C TRP A 146 8.53 -2.65 7.23
N LEU A 147 7.26 -2.56 7.62
CA LEU A 147 6.77 -1.63 8.65
C LEU A 147 7.41 -1.94 10.02
N LEU A 148 7.47 -3.20 10.41
CA LEU A 148 8.14 -3.63 11.65
C LEU A 148 9.63 -3.34 11.62
N ASN A 149 10.29 -3.51 10.48
CA ASN A 149 11.71 -3.15 10.33
C ASN A 149 11.92 -1.64 10.47
N MET A 150 11.04 -0.81 9.90
CA MET A 150 11.06 0.64 10.10
C MET A 150 10.86 1.03 11.58
N VAL A 151 10.00 0.32 12.30
CA VAL A 151 9.80 0.52 13.74
C VAL A 151 11.02 0.05 14.53
N GLU A 152 11.61 -1.09 14.18
CA GLU A 152 12.85 -1.63 14.83
C GLU A 152 13.99 -0.62 14.75
N ASP A 153 14.19 0.03 13.61
CA ASP A 153 15.23 1.05 13.42
C ASP A 153 15.07 2.26 14.33
N LYS A 154 13.82 2.61 14.70
CA LYS A 154 13.49 3.75 15.56
C LYS A 154 13.35 3.37 17.03
N ALA A 155 12.75 2.22 17.31
CA ALA A 155 12.32 1.79 18.63
C ALA A 155 12.27 0.25 18.75
N PRO A 156 13.42 -0.44 18.91
CA PRO A 156 13.50 -1.90 18.88
C PRO A 156 12.57 -2.61 19.85
N VAL A 157 12.41 -2.08 21.06
CA VAL A 157 11.52 -2.68 22.07
C VAL A 157 10.07 -2.65 21.59
N ARG A 158 9.66 -1.56 20.93
CA ARG A 158 8.29 -1.43 20.39
C ARG A 158 8.02 -2.39 19.25
N ALA A 159 8.99 -2.62 18.37
CA ALA A 159 8.84 -3.61 17.31
C ALA A 159 8.52 -5.00 17.88
N GLN A 160 9.24 -5.42 18.92
CA GLN A 160 9.01 -6.69 19.60
C GLN A 160 7.63 -6.74 20.29
N GLU A 161 7.21 -5.68 20.96
CA GLU A 161 5.88 -5.58 21.57
C GLU A 161 4.75 -5.72 20.54
N LEU A 162 4.90 -5.10 19.36
CA LEU A 162 3.95 -5.21 18.26
C LEU A 162 3.84 -6.64 17.73
N VAL A 163 4.98 -7.33 17.56
CA VAL A 163 5.00 -8.73 17.10
C VAL A 163 4.27 -9.66 18.05
N VAL A 164 4.42 -9.46 19.36
CA VAL A 164 3.78 -10.32 20.38
C VAL A 164 2.41 -9.83 20.85
N SER A 165 1.89 -8.76 20.27
CA SER A 165 0.63 -8.15 20.67
C SER A 165 -0.60 -9.04 20.50
N GLY A 166 -0.52 -10.05 19.62
CA GLY A 166 -1.65 -10.88 19.23
C GLY A 166 -2.67 -10.21 18.31
N VAL A 167 -2.41 -8.98 17.88
CA VAL A 167 -3.25 -8.27 16.89
C VAL A 167 -3.14 -8.97 15.55
N PRO A 168 -4.26 -9.19 14.81
CA PRO A 168 -4.21 -9.78 13.48
C PRO A 168 -3.26 -9.00 12.55
N ARG A 169 -2.48 -9.71 11.73
CA ARG A 169 -1.45 -9.12 10.85
C ARG A 169 -1.98 -8.00 9.97
N PHE A 170 -3.14 -8.20 9.38
CA PHE A 170 -3.80 -7.18 8.56
C PHE A 170 -4.11 -5.92 9.37
N GLU A 171 -4.69 -6.04 10.56
CA GLU A 171 -5.01 -4.90 11.41
C GLU A 171 -3.75 -4.18 11.90
N LEU A 172 -2.68 -4.91 12.18
CA LEU A 172 -1.40 -4.33 12.55
C LEU A 172 -0.77 -3.56 11.36
N MET A 173 -0.80 -4.14 10.15
CA MET A 173 -0.37 -3.47 8.93
C MET A 173 -1.18 -2.20 8.67
N ARG A 174 -2.52 -2.25 8.76
CA ARG A 174 -3.41 -1.08 8.61
C ARG A 174 -3.14 0.00 9.66
N SER A 175 -2.83 -0.38 10.89
CA SER A 175 -2.44 0.56 11.96
C SER A 175 -1.13 1.26 11.65
N LEU A 176 -0.10 0.51 11.23
CA LEU A 176 1.23 1.02 10.93
C LEU A 176 1.29 1.79 9.59
N THR A 177 0.33 1.63 8.69
CA THR A 177 0.19 2.46 7.49
C THR A 177 -0.69 3.70 7.70
N GLY A 178 -1.15 3.95 8.93
CA GLY A 178 -1.99 5.11 9.25
C GLY A 178 -3.44 4.97 8.75
N ARG A 179 -3.96 3.75 8.64
CA ARG A 179 -5.34 3.46 8.20
C ARG A 179 -6.26 3.09 9.37
N ARG A 180 -5.81 3.33 10.60
CA ARG A 180 -6.61 3.21 11.83
C ARG A 180 -6.41 4.47 12.66
N SER A 181 -7.49 5.01 13.21
CA SER A 181 -7.42 6.09 14.20
C SER A 181 -6.84 5.60 15.52
N VAL A 182 -6.43 6.52 16.39
CA VAL A 182 -5.94 6.19 17.73
C VAL A 182 -6.97 5.36 18.50
N ASP A 183 -8.27 5.70 18.40
CA ASP A 183 -9.33 4.98 19.08
C ASP A 183 -9.53 3.56 18.52
N GLN A 184 -9.45 3.38 17.20
CA GLN A 184 -9.51 2.05 16.57
C GLN A 184 -8.31 1.19 17.00
N MET A 185 -7.10 1.76 17.03
CA MET A 185 -5.90 1.06 17.50
C MET A 185 -6.02 0.65 18.97
N LYS A 186 -6.58 1.53 19.81
CA LYS A 186 -6.84 1.22 21.22
C LYS A 186 -7.84 0.06 21.40
N GLN A 187 -8.87 -0.02 20.56
CA GLN A 187 -9.83 -1.15 20.57
C GLN A 187 -9.15 -2.48 20.19
N LEU A 188 -8.09 -2.43 19.38
CA LEU A 188 -7.25 -3.57 19.03
C LEU A 188 -6.22 -3.93 20.12
N GLY A 189 -6.14 -3.15 21.20
CA GLY A 189 -5.16 -3.34 22.27
C GLY A 189 -3.79 -2.70 21.97
N LEU A 190 -3.70 -1.82 20.96
CA LEU A 190 -2.48 -1.10 20.58
C LEU A 190 -2.40 0.27 21.26
N ASP A 191 -1.18 0.75 21.51
CA ASP A 191 -0.91 2.12 21.90
C ASP A 191 -0.90 3.02 20.65
N GLY A 192 -2.08 3.53 20.28
CA GLY A 192 -2.27 4.34 19.08
C GLY A 192 -1.50 5.68 19.11
N GLU A 193 -1.30 6.30 20.28
CA GLU A 193 -0.49 7.52 20.37
C GLU A 193 0.98 7.24 20.13
N GLN A 194 1.50 6.13 20.61
CA GLN A 194 2.87 5.70 20.29
C GLN A 194 3.05 5.39 18.80
N ILE A 195 2.10 4.69 18.20
CA ILE A 195 2.15 4.42 16.75
C ILE A 195 2.13 5.74 15.97
N LYS A 196 1.28 6.70 16.33
CA LYS A 196 1.23 8.02 15.71
C LYS A 196 2.58 8.75 15.81
N LEU A 197 3.28 8.64 16.94
CA LEU A 197 4.63 9.20 17.11
C LEU A 197 5.66 8.51 16.22
N LEU A 198 5.60 7.19 16.09
CA LEU A 198 6.50 6.40 15.23
C LEU A 198 6.35 6.76 13.74
N LEU A 199 5.16 7.16 13.31
CA LEU A 199 4.85 7.56 11.93
C LEU A 199 5.23 9.02 11.63
N GLN A 200 5.60 9.84 12.64
CA GLN A 200 6.06 11.21 12.40
C GLN A 200 7.27 11.26 11.47
N GLY A 201 7.25 12.20 10.54
CA GLY A 201 8.31 12.36 9.54
C GLY A 201 8.23 11.37 8.36
N THR A 202 7.18 10.54 8.31
CA THR A 202 6.86 9.69 7.16
C THR A 202 5.63 10.25 6.42
N PRO A 203 5.34 9.83 5.19
CA PRO A 203 4.07 10.17 4.53
C PRO A 203 2.84 9.49 5.15
N LEU A 204 3.04 8.48 6.00
CA LEU A 204 1.96 7.74 6.67
C LEU A 204 1.35 8.57 7.79
N ARG A 205 0.04 8.78 7.76
CA ARG A 205 -0.65 9.67 8.72
C ARG A 205 -1.83 8.95 9.37
N VAL A 206 -1.87 8.99 10.70
CA VAL A 206 -2.99 8.47 11.47
C VAL A 206 -4.19 9.41 11.31
N PRO A 207 -5.38 8.92 10.90
CA PRO A 207 -6.57 9.74 10.78
C PRO A 207 -7.04 10.24 12.14
N THR A 208 -7.62 11.44 12.16
CA THR A 208 -8.15 12.07 13.40
C THR A 208 -9.45 11.44 13.88
N THR A 209 -10.21 10.83 12.97
CA THR A 209 -11.48 10.15 13.24
C THR A 209 -11.43 8.74 12.70
N ALA A 210 -12.20 7.84 13.30
CA ALA A 210 -12.38 6.50 12.76
C ALA A 210 -12.98 6.57 11.36
N ILE A 211 -12.38 5.84 10.43
CA ILE A 211 -12.96 5.59 9.12
C ILE A 211 -13.60 4.21 9.22
N GLU A 212 -14.92 4.17 9.11
CA GLU A 212 -15.68 2.92 9.14
C GLU A 212 -15.31 2.07 7.94
N ILE A 213 -15.10 0.77 8.20
CA ILE A 213 -14.71 -0.24 7.20
C ILE A 213 -15.87 -1.20 7.00
#